data_98298b523c9d398bfcb7ddda7f31f55f
#
_entry.id   98298b523c9d398bfcb7ddda7f31f55f
#
_cell.length_a   1.000
_cell.length_b   1.000
_cell.length_c   1.000
_cell.angle_alpha   90.00
_cell.angle_beta   90.00
_cell.angle_gamma   90.00
#
_symmetry.space_group_name_H-M   'P 1'
#
loop_
_entity.id
_entity.type
_entity.pdbx_description
1 polymer ?
#
loop_
_entity_poly.entity_id
_entity_poly.type
_entity_poly.pdbx_seq_one_letter_code
_entity_poly.pdbx_strand_id
1 'polypeptide(L)'
;MTVLQTDIDVKESILQILAVRENTICGIHVKLKEMGIDTHRLVLTGYLRAMKDMEILVEKEIKPSKLYFISEKTSSDIYNIVGKVSQSINEESSPEIALSILFTLFKRPIFMREIERCGLLAPRRYTKVMPSDRLKYIEKLTRAGVSIPSNSIMIEPESDSSRISDDILLRVLNEAFNLKRYSKEYDRSPQQTL
;
A
#
# COMPACT_ATOMS: atom_id res chain seq x y z
N MET A 1 0.37 -6.54 35.27
CA MET A 1 1.28 -6.75 34.15
C MET A 1 0.44 -6.77 32.87
N THR A 2 0.27 -5.67 32.18
CA THR A 2 -0.31 -5.63 30.81
C THR A 2 -0.26 -4.17 30.33
N VAL A 3 0.92 -3.67 29.95
CA VAL A 3 1.07 -2.27 29.49
C VAL A 3 1.61 -2.16 28.06
N LEU A 4 1.94 -3.27 27.40
CA LEU A 4 2.61 -3.23 26.08
C LEU A 4 1.73 -3.60 24.87
N GLN A 5 0.43 -3.84 25.07
CA GLN A 5 -0.46 -4.30 24.00
C GLN A 5 -1.36 -3.19 23.44
N THR A 6 -1.42 -2.03 24.07
CA THR A 6 -2.38 -0.97 23.78
C THR A 6 -1.87 0.05 22.74
N ASP A 7 -0.56 0.24 22.58
CA ASP A 7 -0.04 1.33 21.72
C ASP A 7 0.00 1.00 20.22
N ILE A 8 0.10 -0.28 19.87
CA ILE A 8 0.08 -0.71 18.45
C ILE A 8 -1.34 -0.63 17.87
N ASP A 9 -2.35 -0.80 18.70
CA ASP A 9 -3.75 -0.86 18.31
C ASP A 9 -4.36 0.50 17.95
N VAL A 10 -3.98 1.60 18.60
CA VAL A 10 -4.65 2.92 18.41
C VAL A 10 -4.43 3.47 17.01
N LYS A 11 -3.20 3.50 16.51
CA LYS A 11 -2.90 4.00 15.17
C LYS A 11 -3.57 3.17 14.09
N GLU A 12 -3.46 1.85 14.21
CA GLU A 12 -4.00 0.91 13.24
C GLU A 12 -5.53 0.95 13.24
N SER A 13 -6.14 1.04 14.42
CA SER A 13 -7.59 1.20 14.58
C SER A 13 -8.10 2.53 14.01
N ILE A 14 -7.38 3.63 14.18
CA ILE A 14 -7.72 4.91 13.53
C ILE A 14 -7.68 4.75 12.00
N LEU A 15 -6.65 4.12 11.45
CA LEU A 15 -6.54 3.90 10.01
C LEU A 15 -7.65 3.00 9.48
N GLN A 16 -8.02 1.94 10.20
CA GLN A 16 -9.14 1.06 9.84
C GLN A 16 -10.47 1.82 9.82
N ILE A 17 -10.71 2.68 10.82
CA ILE A 17 -11.91 3.52 10.89
C ILE A 17 -11.98 4.46 9.69
N LEU A 18 -10.86 5.09 9.35
CA LEU A 18 -10.79 6.07 8.26
C LEU A 18 -10.71 5.44 6.86
N ALA A 19 -10.29 4.17 6.76
CA ALA A 19 -10.32 3.42 5.50
C ALA A 19 -11.75 3.17 5.00
N VAL A 20 -12.74 3.11 5.90
CA VAL A 20 -14.15 2.94 5.52
C VAL A 20 -14.75 4.25 5.03
N ARG A 21 -14.51 5.33 5.76
CA ARG A 21 -14.95 6.69 5.42
C ARG A 21 -14.25 7.73 6.30
N GLU A 22 -14.19 8.94 5.81
CA GLU A 22 -13.78 10.11 6.55
C GLU A 22 -14.61 10.29 7.85
N ASN A 23 -13.98 10.81 8.90
CA ASN A 23 -14.62 10.96 10.19
C ASN A 23 -14.13 12.19 10.96
N THR A 24 -14.97 12.67 11.86
CA THR A 24 -14.59 13.71 12.85
C THR A 24 -13.90 13.05 14.05
N ILE A 25 -13.21 13.86 14.87
CA ILE A 25 -12.58 13.38 16.11
C ILE A 25 -13.60 12.69 17.03
N CYS A 26 -14.83 13.22 17.12
CA CYS A 26 -15.90 12.60 17.91
C CYS A 26 -16.31 11.24 17.34
N GLY A 27 -16.46 11.13 16.01
CA GLY A 27 -16.80 9.88 15.36
C GLY A 27 -15.70 8.83 15.50
N ILE A 28 -14.43 9.22 15.40
CA ILE A 28 -13.28 8.31 15.63
C ILE A 28 -13.27 7.83 17.08
N HIS A 29 -13.46 8.73 18.05
CA HIS A 29 -13.48 8.41 19.48
C HIS A 29 -14.58 7.38 19.82
N VAL A 30 -15.81 7.58 19.30
CA VAL A 30 -16.90 6.63 19.50
C VAL A 30 -16.58 5.25 18.95
N LYS A 31 -16.04 5.18 17.72
CA LYS A 31 -15.68 3.91 17.09
C LYS A 31 -14.53 3.20 17.78
N LEU A 32 -13.51 3.93 18.26
CA LEU A 32 -12.45 3.34 19.07
C LEU A 32 -13.00 2.71 20.35
N LYS A 33 -13.95 3.40 21.01
CA LYS A 33 -14.60 2.87 22.19
C LYS A 33 -15.44 1.61 21.90
N GLU A 34 -16.13 1.56 20.76
CA GLU A 34 -16.82 0.35 20.26
C GLU A 34 -15.85 -0.83 20.02
N MET A 35 -14.61 -0.54 19.61
CA MET A 35 -13.53 -1.53 19.43
C MET A 35 -12.84 -1.90 20.75
N GLY A 36 -13.31 -1.40 21.90
CA GLY A 36 -12.72 -1.67 23.22
C GLY A 36 -11.50 -0.81 23.58
N ILE A 37 -11.20 0.20 22.77
CA ILE A 37 -10.07 1.11 22.97
C ILE A 37 -10.60 2.39 23.63
N ASP A 38 -10.43 2.49 24.96
CA ASP A 38 -10.81 3.67 25.73
C ASP A 38 -9.65 4.68 25.77
N THR A 39 -9.75 5.70 24.96
CA THR A 39 -8.73 6.74 24.82
C THR A 39 -9.30 8.11 25.23
N HIS A 40 -8.59 8.83 26.09
CA HIS A 40 -9.00 10.17 26.43
C HIS A 40 -8.96 11.08 25.17
N ARG A 41 -9.99 11.92 25.00
CA ARG A 41 -10.14 12.78 23.80
C ARG A 41 -8.91 13.66 23.52
N LEU A 42 -8.22 14.14 24.56
CA LEU A 42 -7.01 14.95 24.40
C LEU A 42 -5.86 14.11 23.81
N VAL A 43 -5.71 12.86 24.25
CA VAL A 43 -4.71 11.93 23.72
C VAL A 43 -5.01 11.63 22.25
N LEU A 44 -6.27 11.33 21.91
CA LEU A 44 -6.69 11.14 20.52
C LEU A 44 -6.40 12.38 19.65
N THR A 45 -6.61 13.59 20.18
CA THR A 45 -6.27 14.83 19.47
C THR A 45 -4.78 14.90 19.17
N GLY A 46 -3.93 14.52 20.13
CA GLY A 46 -2.48 14.44 19.96
C GLY A 46 -2.07 13.43 18.89
N TYR A 47 -2.68 12.23 18.90
CA TYR A 47 -2.45 11.20 17.88
C TYR A 47 -2.82 11.69 16.47
N LEU A 48 -4.02 12.25 16.31
CA LEU A 48 -4.48 12.76 15.00
C LEU A 48 -3.60 13.89 14.49
N ARG A 49 -3.13 14.78 15.39
CA ARG A 49 -2.19 15.84 15.04
C ARG A 49 -0.83 15.26 14.59
N ALA A 50 -0.27 14.33 15.35
CA ALA A 50 0.98 13.67 14.99
C ALA A 50 0.86 12.93 13.64
N MET A 51 -0.22 12.20 13.42
CA MET A 51 -0.48 11.51 12.15
C MET A 51 -0.65 12.49 10.98
N LYS A 52 -1.21 13.67 11.21
CA LYS A 52 -1.29 14.75 10.22
C LYS A 52 0.10 15.33 9.92
N ASP A 53 0.89 15.63 10.97
CA ASP A 53 2.25 16.18 10.82
C ASP A 53 3.17 15.19 10.08
N MET A 54 2.92 13.88 10.20
CA MET A 54 3.58 12.81 9.45
C MET A 54 2.99 12.60 8.04
N GLU A 55 2.07 13.43 7.59
CA GLU A 55 1.36 13.31 6.32
C GLU A 55 0.57 11.99 6.13
N ILE A 56 0.31 11.26 7.22
CA ILE A 56 -0.50 10.03 7.22
C ILE A 56 -1.98 10.37 7.06
N LEU A 57 -2.42 11.46 7.70
CA LEU A 57 -3.79 11.97 7.61
C LEU A 57 -3.82 13.36 6.99
N VAL A 58 -4.93 13.67 6.38
CA VAL A 58 -5.29 15.03 5.97
C VAL A 58 -6.46 15.50 6.84
N GLU A 59 -6.40 16.75 7.27
CA GLU A 59 -7.46 17.43 8.02
C GLU A 59 -8.13 18.45 7.11
N LYS A 60 -9.45 18.37 6.98
CA LYS A 60 -10.27 19.36 6.30
C LYS A 60 -11.17 20.06 7.30
N GLU A 61 -11.07 21.36 7.37
CA GLU A 61 -11.96 22.14 8.23
C GLU A 61 -13.34 22.29 7.59
N ILE A 62 -14.36 21.74 8.26
CA ILE A 62 -15.78 21.89 7.90
C ILE A 62 -16.46 22.42 9.16
N LYS A 63 -16.59 23.75 9.25
CA LYS A 63 -17.17 24.40 10.43
C LYS A 63 -18.53 23.79 10.80
N PRO A 64 -18.77 23.42 12.06
CA PRO A 64 -17.93 23.69 13.24
C PRO A 64 -16.91 22.59 13.57
N SER A 65 -16.69 21.62 12.72
CA SER A 65 -15.88 20.42 12.99
C SER A 65 -14.68 20.30 12.05
N LYS A 66 -13.76 19.44 12.41
CA LYS A 66 -12.64 19.00 11.56
C LYS A 66 -12.90 17.58 11.12
N LEU A 67 -12.73 17.31 9.85
CA LEU A 67 -12.84 16.01 9.22
C LEU A 67 -11.46 15.46 8.91
N TYR A 68 -11.23 14.22 9.28
CA TYR A 68 -9.97 13.51 9.04
C TYR A 68 -10.18 12.40 8.00
N PHE A 69 -9.22 12.24 7.11
CA PHE A 69 -9.17 11.17 6.13
C PHE A 69 -7.72 10.75 5.87
N ILE A 70 -7.53 9.55 5.37
CA ILE A 70 -6.20 9.03 5.07
C ILE A 70 -5.63 9.84 3.91
N SER A 71 -4.38 10.27 4.05
CA SER A 71 -3.67 10.97 2.97
C SER A 71 -3.54 10.04 1.76
N GLU A 72 -3.78 10.57 0.57
CA GLU A 72 -3.54 9.83 -0.68
C GLU A 72 -2.08 9.35 -0.79
N LYS A 73 -1.13 10.08 -0.18
CA LYS A 73 0.26 9.67 -0.08
C LYS A 73 0.46 8.42 0.78
N THR A 74 -0.39 8.22 1.80
CA THR A 74 -0.33 7.06 2.70
C THR A 74 -1.12 5.87 2.15
N SER A 75 -2.14 6.14 1.32
CA SER A 75 -2.90 5.10 0.61
C SER A 75 -2.13 4.49 -0.55
N SER A 76 -0.93 4.97 -0.84
CA SER A 76 -0.02 4.39 -1.83
C SER A 76 0.61 3.11 -1.29
N ASP A 77 -0.24 2.11 -1.02
CA ASP A 77 0.20 0.74 -0.83
C ASP A 77 1.09 0.32 -2.01
N ILE A 78 2.15 -0.41 -1.73
CA ILE A 78 3.07 -0.91 -2.75
C ILE A 78 2.34 -1.56 -3.93
N TYR A 79 1.23 -2.25 -3.67
CA TYR A 79 0.41 -2.86 -4.70
C TYR A 79 -0.22 -1.83 -5.64
N ASN A 80 -0.78 -0.75 -5.11
CA ASN A 80 -1.33 0.35 -5.92
C ASN A 80 -0.27 1.03 -6.77
N ILE A 81 0.93 1.23 -6.22
CA ILE A 81 2.07 1.81 -6.93
C ILE A 81 2.49 0.91 -8.08
N VAL A 82 2.67 -0.38 -7.78
CA VAL A 82 3.04 -1.39 -8.79
C VAL A 82 1.99 -1.46 -9.88
N GLY A 83 0.70 -1.45 -9.54
CA GLY A 83 -0.39 -1.43 -10.50
C GLY A 83 -0.30 -0.22 -11.44
N LYS A 84 -0.19 1.00 -10.91
CA LYS A 84 -0.06 2.23 -11.70
C LYS A 84 1.18 2.23 -12.60
N VAL A 85 2.34 1.83 -12.06
CA VAL A 85 3.58 1.75 -12.83
C VAL A 85 3.46 0.73 -13.96
N SER A 86 2.91 -0.45 -13.68
CA SER A 86 2.71 -1.50 -14.69
C SER A 86 1.80 -1.05 -15.82
N GLN A 87 0.67 -0.40 -15.51
CA GLN A 87 -0.25 0.16 -16.50
C GLN A 87 0.41 1.27 -17.32
N SER A 88 1.25 2.11 -16.71
CA SER A 88 1.97 3.18 -17.43
C SER A 88 3.02 2.67 -18.41
N ILE A 89 3.51 1.45 -18.24
CA ILE A 89 4.48 0.82 -19.14
C ILE A 89 3.75 0.18 -20.32
N ASN A 90 2.79 -0.69 -20.04
CA ASN A 90 1.97 -1.35 -21.06
C ASN A 90 0.67 -1.84 -20.41
N GLU A 91 -0.47 -1.28 -20.83
CA GLU A 91 -1.77 -1.59 -20.26
C GLU A 91 -2.17 -3.06 -20.46
N GLU A 92 -1.92 -3.62 -21.65
CA GLU A 92 -2.29 -5.00 -21.98
C GLU A 92 -1.49 -6.06 -21.20
N SER A 93 -0.19 -5.81 -20.99
CA SER A 93 0.73 -6.70 -20.26
C SER A 93 0.94 -6.29 -18.81
N SER A 94 0.13 -5.34 -18.30
CA SER A 94 0.30 -4.81 -16.95
C SER A 94 0.23 -5.87 -15.84
N PRO A 95 -0.58 -6.96 -15.93
CA PRO A 95 -0.60 -7.99 -14.90
C PRO A 95 0.71 -8.79 -14.85
N GLU A 96 1.29 -9.11 -16.00
CA GLU A 96 2.58 -9.82 -16.10
C GLU A 96 3.73 -8.96 -15.57
N ILE A 97 3.73 -7.66 -15.92
CA ILE A 97 4.71 -6.69 -15.43
C ILE A 97 4.59 -6.58 -13.91
N ALA A 98 3.38 -6.42 -13.37
CA ALA A 98 3.15 -6.36 -11.93
C ALA A 98 3.62 -7.63 -11.21
N LEU A 99 3.30 -8.80 -11.76
CA LEU A 99 3.76 -10.09 -11.23
C LEU A 99 5.28 -10.13 -11.14
N SER A 100 5.97 -9.73 -12.20
CA SER A 100 7.44 -9.72 -12.26
C SER A 100 8.04 -8.69 -11.29
N ILE A 101 7.43 -7.49 -11.15
CA ILE A 101 7.85 -6.48 -10.16
C ILE A 101 7.72 -7.03 -8.74
N LEU A 102 6.56 -7.55 -8.37
CA LEU A 102 6.31 -8.07 -7.02
C LEU A 102 7.21 -9.27 -6.71
N PHE A 103 7.39 -10.18 -7.66
CA PHE A 103 8.29 -11.32 -7.52
C PHE A 103 9.74 -10.87 -7.28
N THR A 104 10.21 -9.87 -8.02
CA THR A 104 11.55 -9.30 -7.87
C THR A 104 11.73 -8.60 -6.53
N LEU A 105 10.73 -7.83 -6.07
CA LEU A 105 10.78 -7.10 -4.81
C LEU A 105 10.69 -8.01 -3.59
N PHE A 106 9.78 -8.98 -3.61
CA PHE A 106 9.49 -9.79 -2.43
C PHE A 106 10.31 -11.08 -2.36
N LYS A 107 10.97 -11.46 -3.45
CA LYS A 107 11.80 -12.69 -3.55
C LYS A 107 11.06 -13.96 -3.13
N ARG A 108 9.78 -14.05 -3.50
CA ARG A 108 8.90 -15.18 -3.22
C ARG A 108 7.80 -15.28 -4.28
N PRO A 109 7.17 -16.45 -4.43
CA PRO A 109 5.95 -16.57 -5.23
C PRO A 109 4.87 -15.60 -4.75
N ILE A 110 4.06 -15.11 -5.68
CA ILE A 110 3.04 -14.08 -5.45
C ILE A 110 1.66 -14.76 -5.43
N PHE A 111 0.80 -14.37 -4.49
CA PHE A 111 -0.59 -14.82 -4.52
C PHE A 111 -1.37 -14.07 -5.60
N MET A 112 -2.27 -14.76 -6.28
CA MET A 112 -3.16 -14.12 -7.26
C MET A 112 -3.89 -12.91 -6.66
N ARG A 113 -4.27 -13.00 -5.39
CA ARG A 113 -4.90 -11.91 -4.63
C ARG A 113 -4.03 -10.63 -4.54
N GLU A 114 -2.71 -10.77 -4.59
CA GLU A 114 -1.81 -9.61 -4.57
C GLU A 114 -1.84 -8.86 -5.92
N ILE A 115 -2.02 -9.57 -7.03
CA ILE A 115 -2.22 -8.95 -8.36
C ILE A 115 -3.57 -8.22 -8.42
N GLU A 116 -4.64 -8.82 -7.89
CA GLU A 116 -5.95 -8.16 -7.77
C GLU A 116 -5.84 -6.89 -6.91
N ARG A 117 -5.01 -6.91 -5.87
CA ARG A 117 -4.75 -5.73 -5.02
C ARG A 117 -4.00 -4.61 -5.76
N CYS A 118 -3.26 -4.93 -6.81
CA CYS A 118 -2.71 -3.92 -7.72
C CYS A 118 -3.79 -3.25 -8.59
N GLY A 119 -5.04 -3.67 -8.49
CA GLY A 119 -6.14 -3.21 -9.36
C GLY A 119 -6.08 -3.82 -10.76
N LEU A 120 -5.43 -4.98 -10.90
CA LEU A 120 -5.20 -5.65 -12.17
C LEU A 120 -5.97 -6.97 -12.25
N LEU A 121 -6.25 -7.41 -13.47
CA LEU A 121 -6.80 -8.73 -13.73
C LEU A 121 -5.71 -9.81 -13.55
N ALA A 122 -6.13 -11.08 -13.61
CA ALA A 122 -5.18 -12.19 -13.59
C ALA A 122 -4.23 -12.12 -14.81
N PRO A 123 -2.92 -12.34 -14.62
CA PRO A 123 -1.98 -12.42 -15.74
C PRO A 123 -2.34 -13.62 -16.64
N ARG A 124 -2.06 -13.51 -17.92
CA ARG A 124 -2.29 -14.58 -18.90
C ARG A 124 -1.18 -15.63 -18.88
N ARG A 125 0.06 -15.20 -18.56
CA ARG A 125 1.27 -16.02 -18.53
C ARG A 125 1.84 -16.08 -17.14
N TYR A 126 1.83 -17.27 -16.54
CA TYR A 126 2.40 -17.52 -15.22
C TYR A 126 2.57 -19.02 -14.98
N THR A 127 3.45 -19.36 -14.07
CA THR A 127 3.63 -20.72 -13.56
C THR A 127 2.94 -20.84 -12.19
N LYS A 128 2.10 -21.86 -12.01
CA LYS A 128 1.50 -22.17 -10.69
C LYS A 128 2.53 -22.89 -9.82
N VAL A 129 2.64 -22.48 -8.57
CA VAL A 129 3.55 -23.09 -7.61
C VAL A 129 2.84 -23.38 -6.29
N MET A 130 3.31 -24.41 -5.59
CA MET A 130 2.83 -24.75 -4.24
C MET A 130 4.04 -24.92 -3.31
N PRO A 131 4.63 -23.83 -2.83
CA PRO A 131 5.77 -23.90 -1.92
C PRO A 131 5.36 -24.45 -0.55
N SER A 132 6.27 -25.19 0.10
CA SER A 132 6.08 -25.71 1.45
C SER A 132 5.77 -24.61 2.49
N ASP A 133 6.31 -23.43 2.26
CA ASP A 133 6.19 -22.27 3.16
C ASP A 133 4.92 -21.42 2.95
N ARG A 134 3.98 -21.89 2.14
CA ARG A 134 2.74 -21.16 1.80
C ARG A 134 2.03 -20.60 3.04
N LEU A 135 1.87 -21.39 4.09
CA LEU A 135 1.17 -20.96 5.32
C LEU A 135 1.92 -19.83 6.04
N LYS A 136 3.25 -19.88 6.05
CA LYS A 136 4.08 -18.81 6.63
C LYS A 136 3.92 -17.49 5.85
N TYR A 137 3.78 -17.56 4.52
CA TYR A 137 3.53 -16.37 3.71
C TYR A 137 2.15 -15.77 3.96
N ILE A 138 1.11 -16.60 4.10
CA ILE A 138 -0.24 -16.13 4.46
C ILE A 138 -0.20 -15.42 5.82
N GLU A 139 0.44 -16.01 6.82
CA GLU A 139 0.55 -15.41 8.16
C GLU A 139 1.29 -14.08 8.15
N LYS A 140 2.42 -13.98 7.44
CA LYS A 140 3.18 -12.73 7.28
C LYS A 140 2.35 -11.64 6.60
N LEU A 141 1.63 -11.98 5.52
CA LEU A 141 0.80 -11.05 4.80
C LEU A 141 -0.39 -10.57 5.63
N THR A 142 -1.02 -11.47 6.38
CA THR A 142 -2.11 -11.11 7.29
C THR A 142 -1.63 -10.13 8.37
N ARG A 143 -0.44 -10.34 8.95
CA ARG A 143 0.18 -9.38 9.90
C ARG A 143 0.50 -8.04 9.24
N ALA A 144 0.80 -8.03 7.95
CA ALA A 144 1.01 -6.80 7.17
C ALA A 144 -0.29 -6.16 6.66
N GLY A 145 -1.47 -6.61 7.11
CA GLY A 145 -2.76 -6.07 6.70
C GLY A 145 -3.25 -6.55 5.33
N VAL A 146 -2.63 -7.61 4.77
CA VAL A 146 -3.01 -8.19 3.50
C VAL A 146 -3.77 -9.49 3.72
N SER A 147 -5.08 -9.47 3.59
CA SER A 147 -5.92 -10.68 3.72
C SER A 147 -5.82 -11.56 2.48
N ILE A 148 -5.32 -12.78 2.66
CA ILE A 148 -5.18 -13.78 1.59
C ILE A 148 -6.16 -14.93 1.86
N PRO A 149 -7.13 -15.16 0.95
CA PRO A 149 -8.01 -16.32 1.04
C PRO A 149 -7.22 -17.65 1.01
N SER A 150 -7.67 -18.64 1.77
CA SER A 150 -6.98 -19.94 1.88
C SER A 150 -6.87 -20.68 0.53
N ASN A 151 -7.79 -20.44 -0.40
CA ASN A 151 -7.82 -21.01 -1.73
C ASN A 151 -7.05 -20.20 -2.79
N SER A 152 -6.49 -19.02 -2.43
CA SER A 152 -5.72 -18.21 -3.38
C SER A 152 -4.51 -18.98 -3.89
N ILE A 153 -4.32 -19.06 -5.19
CA ILE A 153 -3.17 -19.74 -5.81
C ILE A 153 -1.93 -18.87 -5.73
N MET A 154 -0.76 -19.52 -5.66
CA MET A 154 0.54 -18.84 -5.79
C MET A 154 1.08 -19.02 -7.20
N ILE A 155 1.69 -17.97 -7.72
CA ILE A 155 2.17 -17.87 -9.09
C ILE A 155 3.57 -17.24 -9.15
N GLU A 156 4.30 -17.60 -10.18
CA GLU A 156 5.60 -17.02 -10.54
C GLU A 156 5.57 -16.58 -12.01
N PRO A 157 6.37 -15.56 -12.39
CA PRO A 157 6.53 -15.21 -13.80
C PRO A 157 7.18 -16.36 -14.55
N GLU A 158 6.83 -16.52 -15.83
CA GLU A 158 7.56 -17.44 -16.72
C GLU A 158 9.01 -16.98 -16.89
N SER A 159 9.91 -17.94 -17.10
CA SER A 159 11.38 -17.72 -17.06
C SER A 159 11.88 -16.58 -17.96
N ASP A 160 11.22 -16.34 -19.10
CA ASP A 160 11.59 -15.26 -20.01
C ASP A 160 11.12 -13.86 -19.53
N SER A 161 10.13 -13.80 -18.65
CA SER A 161 9.52 -12.56 -18.13
C SER A 161 10.05 -12.16 -16.76
N SER A 162 10.97 -12.92 -16.17
CA SER A 162 11.42 -12.72 -14.78
C SER A 162 12.43 -11.57 -14.62
N ARG A 163 13.05 -11.09 -15.70
CA ARG A 163 14.02 -9.99 -15.65
C ARG A 163 13.35 -8.64 -15.84
N ILE A 164 13.15 -7.95 -14.73
CA ILE A 164 12.74 -6.55 -14.75
C ILE A 164 13.99 -5.69 -14.87
N SER A 165 13.93 -4.68 -15.74
CA SER A 165 15.00 -3.70 -15.84
C SER A 165 15.05 -2.84 -14.57
N ASP A 166 16.25 -2.42 -14.18
CA ASP A 166 16.46 -1.52 -13.04
C ASP A 166 15.65 -0.23 -13.18
N ASP A 167 15.41 0.23 -14.41
CA ASP A 167 14.58 1.42 -14.68
C ASP A 167 13.13 1.26 -14.20
N ILE A 168 12.56 0.08 -14.30
CA ILE A 168 11.19 -0.19 -13.81
C ILE A 168 11.16 -0.15 -12.29
N LEU A 169 12.16 -0.76 -11.63
CA LEU A 169 12.28 -0.71 -10.17
C LEU A 169 12.49 0.72 -9.68
N LEU A 170 13.31 1.52 -10.38
CA LEU A 170 13.50 2.93 -10.08
C LEU A 170 12.21 3.73 -10.23
N ARG A 171 11.36 3.44 -11.22
CA ARG A 171 10.04 4.07 -11.33
C ARG A 171 9.15 3.75 -10.13
N VAL A 172 9.12 2.48 -9.69
CA VAL A 172 8.38 2.07 -8.49
C VAL A 172 8.89 2.83 -7.25
N LEU A 173 10.21 2.92 -7.06
CA LEU A 173 10.81 3.66 -5.96
C LEU A 173 10.51 5.16 -6.04
N ASN A 174 10.59 5.75 -7.23
CA ASN A 174 10.26 7.16 -7.45
C ASN A 174 8.81 7.47 -7.07
N GLU A 175 7.87 6.61 -7.43
CA GLU A 175 6.45 6.78 -7.04
C GLU A 175 6.24 6.54 -5.53
N ALA A 176 6.88 5.49 -4.97
CA ALA A 176 6.73 5.13 -3.55
C ALA A 176 7.25 6.22 -2.60
N PHE A 177 8.39 6.82 -2.94
CA PHE A 177 9.10 7.75 -2.05
C PHE A 177 9.14 9.19 -2.56
N ASN A 178 8.44 9.48 -3.67
CA ASN A 178 8.45 10.81 -4.31
C ASN A 178 9.89 11.36 -4.50
N LEU A 179 10.78 10.53 -5.05
CA LEU A 179 12.19 10.86 -5.20
C LEU A 179 12.43 11.95 -6.26
N LYS A 180 11.44 12.28 -7.08
CA LYS A 180 11.51 13.38 -8.08
C LYS A 180 11.95 14.70 -7.46
N ARG A 181 11.60 14.95 -6.19
CA ARG A 181 12.02 16.15 -5.45
C ARG A 181 13.53 16.26 -5.17
N TYR A 182 14.26 15.14 -5.31
CA TYR A 182 15.72 15.07 -5.11
C TYR A 182 16.48 14.91 -6.43
N SER A 183 15.81 14.58 -7.53
CA SER A 183 16.43 14.46 -8.84
C SER A 183 16.53 15.82 -9.52
N LYS A 184 17.65 16.08 -10.23
CA LYS A 184 17.71 17.18 -11.19
C LYS A 184 16.63 16.96 -12.25
N GLU A 185 15.84 17.99 -12.54
CA GLU A 185 15.02 17.98 -13.74
C GLU A 185 15.96 17.81 -14.93
N TYR A 186 15.93 16.62 -15.53
CA TYR A 186 16.58 16.37 -16.79
C TYR A 186 15.68 16.99 -17.85
N ASP A 187 15.97 18.26 -18.19
CA ASP A 187 15.37 18.94 -19.33
C ASP A 187 15.86 18.24 -20.59
N ARG A 188 15.10 17.23 -21.05
CA ARG A 188 15.28 16.64 -22.37
C ARG A 188 14.66 17.58 -23.38
N SER A 189 15.29 18.72 -23.61
CA SER A 189 15.06 19.47 -24.84
C SER A 189 15.51 18.57 -26.00
N PRO A 190 14.65 18.30 -26.98
CA PRO A 190 15.10 17.59 -28.16
C PRO A 190 16.15 18.47 -28.86
N GLN A 191 17.39 17.98 -28.91
CA GLN A 191 18.41 18.60 -29.76
C GLN A 191 17.88 18.57 -31.16
N GLN A 192 17.51 19.75 -31.68
CA GLN A 192 17.33 19.95 -33.10
C GLN A 192 18.66 19.69 -33.78
N THR A 193 18.73 18.59 -34.53
CA THR A 193 19.81 18.32 -35.47
C THR A 193 19.66 19.30 -36.60
N LEU A 194 20.64 20.19 -36.75
CA LEU A 194 20.87 21.02 -37.95
C LEU A 194 21.38 20.17 -39.10
#